data_900e7dc405e488d8ec18757031db488c
#
_entry.id   900e7dc405e488d8ec18757031db488c
#
_cell.length_a   1.000
_cell.length_b   1.000
_cell.length_c   1.000
_cell.angle_alpha   90.00
_cell.angle_beta   90.00
_cell.angle_gamma   90.00
#
_symmetry.space_group_name_H-M   'P 1'
#
loop_
_entity.id
_entity.type
_entity.pdbx_description
1 polymer ?
#
loop_
_entity_poly.entity_id
_entity_poly.type
_entity_poly.pdbx_seq_one_letter_code
_entity_poly.pdbx_strand_id
1 'polypeptide(L)'
;KQKIIGIKKGPDKISLGKDFIFHPFIILGCPYTLRYLRGLGFKTFPEFFDESYDMIEDVRERYEAVLENIIRLNKKPLEELKEMYDSVYDKILHNQRVFHDWDRDKLVLDLYEKIMEKSK
;
A
#
# COMPACT_ATOMS: atom_id res chain seq x y z
N LYS A 1 -12.10 4.71 -7.92
CA LYS A 1 -11.72 4.59 -6.51
C LYS A 1 -10.52 3.68 -6.36
N GLN A 2 -9.65 4.03 -5.46
CA GLN A 2 -8.47 3.23 -5.16
C GLN A 2 -8.79 2.13 -4.16
N LYS A 3 -8.20 0.97 -4.37
CA LYS A 3 -8.24 -0.12 -3.41
C LYS A 3 -6.83 -0.54 -3.06
N ILE A 4 -6.57 -0.68 -1.77
CA ILE A 4 -5.28 -1.10 -1.26
C ILE A 4 -5.43 -2.51 -0.73
N ILE A 5 -4.57 -3.39 -1.20
CA ILE A 5 -4.58 -4.80 -0.82
C ILE A 5 -3.33 -5.07 0.00
N GLY A 6 -3.52 -5.44 1.26
CA GLY A 6 -2.43 -5.79 2.16
C GLY A 6 -2.23 -7.29 2.28
N ILE A 7 -1.01 -7.70 2.51
CA ILE A 7 -0.64 -9.10 2.71
C ILE A 7 -0.42 -9.33 4.20
N LYS A 8 -1.27 -10.15 4.79
CA LYS A 8 -1.20 -10.48 6.22
C LYS A 8 -0.36 -11.70 6.50
N LYS A 9 0.24 -11.72 7.70
CA LYS A 9 0.85 -12.92 8.25
C LYS A 9 -0.23 -13.71 8.98
N GLY A 10 -0.52 -14.92 8.51
CA GLY A 10 -1.54 -15.77 9.14
C GLY A 10 -2.40 -16.50 8.11
N PRO A 11 -3.50 -17.14 8.57
CA PRO A 11 -4.35 -17.92 7.68
C PRO A 11 -5.01 -17.09 6.58
N ASP A 12 -5.40 -15.86 6.88
CA ASP A 12 -5.94 -14.93 5.89
C ASP A 12 -4.81 -14.07 5.34
N LYS A 13 -4.29 -14.44 4.17
CA LYS A 13 -3.11 -13.80 3.59
C LYS A 13 -3.37 -12.40 3.07
N ILE A 14 -4.60 -12.09 2.66
CA ILE A 14 -4.94 -10.83 2.00
C ILE A 14 -6.00 -10.10 2.80
N SER A 15 -5.76 -8.81 3.03
CA SER A 15 -6.76 -7.92 3.59
C SER A 15 -6.96 -6.70 2.70
N LEU A 16 -8.13 -6.08 2.82
CA LEU A 16 -8.50 -4.90 2.06
C LEU A 16 -8.70 -3.73 3.01
N GLY A 17 -8.36 -2.53 2.54
CA GLY A 17 -8.75 -1.31 3.23
C GLY A 17 -7.65 -0.66 4.06
N LYS A 18 -8.01 -0.22 5.27
CA LYS A 18 -7.20 0.70 6.07
C LYS A 18 -5.94 0.10 6.69
N ASP A 19 -5.82 -1.22 6.67
CA ASP A 19 -4.72 -1.92 7.34
C ASP A 19 -3.43 -1.96 6.53
N PHE A 20 -3.37 -1.25 5.40
CA PHE A 20 -2.21 -1.33 4.51
C PHE A 20 -0.89 -0.96 5.19
N ILE A 21 -0.94 -0.10 6.20
CA ILE A 21 0.27 0.33 6.93
C ILE A 21 0.90 -0.78 7.75
N PHE A 22 0.15 -1.83 8.05
CA PHE A 22 0.63 -2.96 8.87
C PHE A 22 1.08 -4.15 8.03
N HIS A 23 0.99 -4.07 6.71
CA HIS A 23 1.26 -5.20 5.82
C HIS A 23 1.94 -4.75 4.54
N PRO A 24 2.67 -5.63 3.84
CA PRO A 24 2.99 -5.38 2.44
C PRO A 24 1.72 -5.18 1.63
N PHE A 25 1.74 -4.26 0.68
CA PHE A 25 0.53 -3.90 -0.05
C PHE A 25 0.78 -3.73 -1.54
N ILE A 26 -0.28 -3.93 -2.31
CA ILE A 26 -0.38 -3.60 -3.72
C ILE A 26 -1.62 -2.73 -3.91
N ILE A 27 -1.56 -1.78 -4.82
CA ILE A 27 -2.64 -0.81 -4.98
C ILE A 27 -3.33 -0.97 -6.32
N LEU A 28 -4.62 -1.22 -6.25
CA LEU A 28 -5.50 -1.27 -7.41
C LEU A 28 -6.24 0.06 -7.51
N GLY A 29 -5.98 0.82 -8.56
CA GLY A 29 -6.61 2.12 -8.73
C GLY A 29 -5.84 3.03 -9.67
N CYS A 30 -5.59 4.26 -9.27
CA CYS A 30 -4.96 5.26 -10.13
C CYS A 30 -3.48 4.99 -10.35
N PRO A 31 -2.93 5.34 -11.54
CA PRO A 31 -1.49 5.24 -11.76
C PRO A 31 -0.75 6.23 -10.86
N TYR A 32 0.54 5.95 -10.65
CA TYR A 32 1.46 6.77 -9.86
C TYR A 32 1.13 6.90 -8.38
N THR A 33 0.24 6.05 -7.85
CA THR A 33 -0.11 6.06 -6.42
C THR A 33 1.07 5.65 -5.54
N LEU A 34 1.85 4.64 -5.97
CA LEU A 34 3.05 4.25 -5.22
C LEU A 34 4.08 5.37 -5.21
N ARG A 35 4.26 6.05 -6.33
CA ARG A 35 5.13 7.22 -6.42
C ARG A 35 4.70 8.29 -5.41
N TYR A 36 3.41 8.55 -5.33
CA TYR A 36 2.86 9.51 -4.39
C TYR A 36 3.13 9.10 -2.93
N LEU A 37 2.90 7.84 -2.60
CA LEU A 37 3.14 7.31 -1.26
C LEU A 37 4.62 7.41 -0.87
N ARG A 38 5.52 7.10 -1.81
CA ARG A 38 6.97 7.26 -1.55
C ARG A 38 7.31 8.71 -1.27
N GLY A 39 6.68 9.65 -1.97
CA GLY A 39 6.86 11.08 -1.73
C GLY A 39 6.39 11.52 -0.35
N LEU A 40 5.42 10.82 0.23
CA LEU A 40 4.97 11.06 1.61
C LEU A 40 5.88 10.39 2.66
N GLY A 41 6.83 9.60 2.24
CA GLY A 41 7.74 8.90 3.14
C GLY A 41 7.46 7.42 3.36
N PHE A 42 6.39 6.88 2.77
CA PHE A 42 6.09 5.46 2.86
C PHE A 42 7.05 4.64 2.01
N LYS A 43 7.34 3.44 2.46
CA LYS A 43 8.11 2.45 1.69
C LYS A 43 7.16 1.47 1.04
N THR A 44 7.46 1.09 -0.19
CA THR A 44 6.67 0.11 -0.94
C THR A 44 7.38 -1.24 -0.93
N PHE A 45 6.78 -2.26 -1.54
CA PHE A 45 7.20 -3.64 -1.34
C PHE A 45 7.58 -4.34 -2.64
N PRO A 46 8.68 -3.91 -3.30
CA PRO A 46 9.14 -4.59 -4.51
C PRO A 46 9.60 -6.02 -4.24
N GLU A 47 9.85 -6.36 -2.99
CA GLU A 47 10.18 -7.74 -2.60
C GLU A 47 9.03 -8.72 -2.85
N PHE A 48 7.78 -8.21 -2.76
CA PHE A 48 6.57 -9.01 -2.96
C PHE A 48 5.99 -8.86 -4.36
N PHE A 49 6.12 -7.67 -4.95
CA PHE A 49 5.39 -7.30 -6.14
C PHE A 49 6.29 -6.65 -7.17
N ASP A 50 6.04 -6.96 -8.44
CA ASP A 50 6.56 -6.16 -9.54
C ASP A 50 5.77 -4.85 -9.56
N GLU A 51 6.38 -3.77 -9.13
CA GLU A 51 5.70 -2.48 -8.96
C GLU A 51 5.64 -1.64 -10.24
N SER A 52 6.04 -2.20 -11.36
CA SER A 52 5.95 -1.49 -12.65
C SER A 52 4.52 -1.12 -13.03
N TYR A 53 3.52 -1.80 -12.45
CA TYR A 53 2.11 -1.47 -12.69
C TYR A 53 1.79 -0.02 -12.34
N ASP A 54 2.54 0.58 -11.43
CA ASP A 54 2.29 1.95 -10.96
C ASP A 54 2.44 2.98 -12.09
N MET A 55 3.25 2.68 -13.09
CA MET A 55 3.50 3.56 -14.23
C MET A 55 2.61 3.26 -15.44
N ILE A 56 1.76 2.26 -15.37
CA ILE A 56 0.86 1.90 -16.45
C ILE A 56 -0.39 2.77 -16.37
N GLU A 57 -0.59 3.63 -17.36
CA GLU A 57 -1.72 4.56 -17.37
C GLU A 57 -3.01 3.92 -17.86
N ASP A 58 -2.93 2.94 -18.77
CA ASP A 58 -4.11 2.24 -19.24
C ASP A 58 -4.72 1.40 -18.11
N VAL A 59 -5.99 1.62 -17.84
CA VAL A 59 -6.70 0.99 -16.72
C VAL A 59 -6.67 -0.53 -16.83
N ARG A 60 -6.95 -1.05 -18.03
CA ARG A 60 -7.01 -2.49 -18.24
C ARG A 60 -5.65 -3.14 -18.07
N GLU A 61 -4.61 -2.57 -18.68
CA GLU A 61 -3.26 -3.10 -18.56
C GLU A 61 -2.77 -3.05 -17.13
N ARG A 62 -3.08 -1.99 -16.42
CA ARG A 62 -2.70 -1.86 -15.00
C ARG A 62 -3.38 -2.93 -14.16
N TYR A 63 -4.68 -3.16 -14.37
CA TYR A 63 -5.41 -4.19 -13.63
C TYR A 63 -4.87 -5.58 -13.92
N GLU A 64 -4.52 -5.85 -15.18
CA GLU A 64 -3.90 -7.12 -15.54
C GLU A 64 -2.56 -7.32 -14.85
N ALA A 65 -1.74 -6.28 -14.78
CA ALA A 65 -0.44 -6.33 -14.11
C ALA A 65 -0.60 -6.57 -12.60
N VAL A 66 -1.56 -5.91 -11.96
CA VAL A 66 -1.87 -6.12 -10.55
C VAL A 66 -2.36 -7.54 -10.31
N LEU A 67 -3.25 -8.03 -11.16
CA LEU A 67 -3.78 -9.38 -11.05
C LEU A 67 -2.68 -10.44 -11.19
N GLU A 68 -1.76 -10.26 -12.13
CA GLU A 68 -0.61 -11.15 -12.28
C GLU A 68 0.24 -11.20 -11.02
N ASN A 69 0.46 -10.07 -10.38
CA ASN A 69 1.18 -10.02 -9.11
C ASN A 69 0.48 -10.85 -8.04
N ILE A 70 -0.83 -10.72 -7.92
CA ILE A 70 -1.61 -11.47 -6.93
C ILE A 70 -1.56 -12.97 -7.22
N ILE A 71 -1.73 -13.36 -8.47
CA ILE A 71 -1.68 -14.76 -8.88
C ILE A 71 -0.32 -15.37 -8.57
N ARG A 72 0.74 -14.66 -8.91
CA ARG A 72 2.11 -15.10 -8.66
C ARG A 72 2.39 -15.29 -7.18
N LEU A 73 1.96 -14.34 -6.38
CA LEU A 73 2.13 -14.41 -4.93
C LEU A 73 1.36 -15.58 -4.33
N ASN A 74 0.14 -15.81 -4.81
CA ASN A 74 -0.71 -16.85 -4.29
C ASN A 74 -0.17 -18.28 -4.57
N LYS A 75 0.71 -18.41 -5.55
CA LYS A 75 1.36 -19.69 -5.86
C LYS A 75 2.54 -20.02 -4.95
N LYS A 76 3.02 -19.06 -4.18
CA LYS A 76 4.18 -19.27 -3.31
C LYS A 76 3.79 -20.07 -2.07
N PRO A 77 4.69 -20.98 -1.60
CA PRO A 77 4.45 -21.69 -0.34
C PRO A 77 4.36 -20.73 0.84
N LEU A 78 3.58 -21.12 1.85
CA LEU A 78 3.39 -20.28 3.05
C LEU A 78 4.71 -19.96 3.74
N GLU A 79 5.65 -20.90 3.79
CA GLU A 79 6.94 -20.69 4.43
C GLU A 79 7.76 -19.63 3.71
N GLU A 80 7.73 -19.62 2.38
CA GLU A 80 8.42 -18.59 1.59
C GLU A 80 7.80 -17.21 1.85
N LEU A 81 6.47 -17.14 1.93
CA LEU A 81 5.77 -15.90 2.25
C LEU A 81 6.14 -15.38 3.64
N LYS A 82 6.30 -16.28 4.61
CA LYS A 82 6.74 -15.90 5.96
C LYS A 82 8.13 -15.30 5.97
N GLU A 83 9.05 -15.91 5.24
CA GLU A 83 10.41 -15.39 5.11
C GLU A 83 10.43 -14.02 4.46
N MET A 84 9.65 -13.86 3.39
CA MET A 84 9.50 -12.57 2.72
C MET A 84 8.91 -11.51 3.66
N TYR A 85 7.88 -11.88 4.43
CA TYR A 85 7.26 -10.98 5.40
C TYR A 85 8.27 -10.53 6.45
N ASP A 86 9.03 -11.46 7.01
CA ASP A 86 10.03 -11.14 8.02
C ASP A 86 11.14 -10.24 7.46
N SER A 87 11.49 -10.42 6.18
CA SER A 87 12.52 -9.60 5.54
C SER A 87 12.12 -8.13 5.37
N VAL A 88 10.82 -7.84 5.35
CA VAL A 88 10.30 -6.46 5.19
C VAL A 88 9.72 -5.89 6.47
N TYR A 89 9.91 -6.56 7.59
CA TYR A 89 9.32 -6.13 8.86
C TYR A 89 9.72 -4.70 9.24
N ASP A 90 10.97 -4.32 9.01
CA ASP A 90 11.46 -2.96 9.27
C ASP A 90 10.72 -1.92 8.43
N LYS A 91 10.37 -2.25 7.18
CA LYS A 91 9.58 -1.38 6.32
C LYS A 91 8.18 -1.17 6.88
N ILE A 92 7.57 -2.23 7.40
CA ILE A 92 6.25 -2.17 8.01
C ILE A 92 6.27 -1.23 9.21
N LEU A 93 7.25 -1.37 10.08
CA LEU A 93 7.42 -0.48 11.23
C LEU A 93 7.66 0.98 10.80
N HIS A 94 8.46 1.18 9.76
CA HIS A 94 8.69 2.50 9.20
C HIS A 94 7.37 3.12 8.72
N ASN A 95 6.58 2.37 7.98
CA ASN A 95 5.31 2.86 7.45
C ASN A 95 4.32 3.19 8.57
N GLN A 96 4.31 2.42 9.64
CA GLN A 96 3.48 2.72 10.80
C GLN A 96 3.85 4.06 11.42
N ARG A 97 5.14 4.33 11.54
CA ARG A 97 5.62 5.61 12.07
C ARG A 97 5.25 6.78 11.16
N VAL A 98 5.42 6.61 9.86
CA VAL A 98 5.05 7.63 8.87
C VAL A 98 3.55 7.91 8.96
N PHE A 99 2.73 6.87 9.05
CA PHE A 99 1.28 7.04 9.17
C PHE A 99 0.89 7.81 10.43
N HIS A 100 1.48 7.45 11.57
CA HIS A 100 1.20 8.13 12.83
C HIS A 100 1.55 9.61 12.76
N ASP A 101 2.73 9.93 12.22
CA ASP A 101 3.17 11.31 12.10
C ASP A 101 2.29 12.09 11.14
N TRP A 102 1.95 11.47 10.00
CA TRP A 102 1.10 12.09 9.00
C TRP A 102 -0.32 12.29 9.51
N ASP A 103 -0.88 11.27 10.13
CA ASP A 103 -2.25 11.27 10.64
C ASP A 103 -2.42 12.33 11.74
N ARG A 104 -1.42 12.47 12.59
CA ARG A 104 -1.46 13.38 13.72
C ARG A 104 -1.40 14.84 13.29
N ASP A 105 -0.46 15.17 12.41
CA ASP A 105 -0.15 16.56 12.09
C ASP A 105 -0.88 17.04 10.85
N LYS A 106 -0.92 16.23 9.79
CA LYS A 106 -1.47 16.65 8.50
C LYS A 106 -2.97 16.43 8.38
N LEU A 107 -3.50 15.36 8.95
CA LEU A 107 -4.93 15.12 8.91
C LEU A 107 -5.68 16.18 9.71
N VAL A 108 -5.15 16.54 10.86
CA VAL A 108 -5.72 17.60 11.70
C VAL A 108 -5.65 18.95 10.95
N LEU A 109 -4.52 19.23 10.32
CA LEU A 109 -4.36 20.44 9.52
C LEU A 109 -5.30 20.48 8.32
N ASP A 110 -5.41 19.37 7.60
CA ASP A 110 -6.32 19.29 6.45
C ASP A 110 -7.77 19.48 6.88
N LEU A 111 -8.16 18.88 7.98
CA LEU A 111 -9.50 19.06 8.55
C LEU A 111 -9.73 20.54 8.93
N TYR A 112 -8.77 21.13 9.58
CA TYR A 112 -8.84 22.53 9.98
C TYR A 112 -9.02 23.45 8.78
N GLU A 113 -8.21 23.27 7.74
CA GLU A 113 -8.29 24.05 6.52
C GLU A 113 -9.65 23.90 5.82
N LYS A 114 -10.18 22.69 5.76
CA LYS A 114 -11.48 22.42 5.15
C LYS A 114 -12.61 23.09 5.93
N ILE A 115 -12.53 23.09 7.24
CA ILE A 115 -13.52 23.79 8.10
C ILE A 115 -13.45 25.28 7.85
N MET A 116 -12.27 25.85 7.78
CA MET A 116 -12.09 27.27 7.54
C MET A 116 -12.57 27.69 6.16
N GLU A 117 -12.37 26.86 5.14
CA GLU A 117 -12.89 27.12 3.80
C GLU A 117 -14.40 27.15 3.77
N LYS A 118 -15.06 26.26 4.50
CA LYS A 118 -16.52 26.18 4.54
C LYS A 118 -17.16 27.31 5.33
N SER A 119 -16.42 27.96 6.22
CA SER A 119 -16.94 29.05 7.02
C SER A 119 -16.81 30.41 6.36
N LYS A 120 -16.26 30.49 5.17
CA LYS A 120 -16.15 31.73 4.39
C LYS A 120 -17.45 32.08 3.67
#